data_1f53327cfa165d2c2895c15175eca933
#
_entry.id   1f53327cfa165d2c2895c15175eca933
#
_cell.length_a   1.000
_cell.length_b   1.000
_cell.length_c   1.000
_cell.angle_alpha   90.00
_cell.angle_beta   90.00
_cell.angle_gamma   90.00
#
_symmetry.space_group_name_H-M   'P 1'
#
loop_
_entity.id
_entity.type
_entity.pdbx_description
1 polymer ?
#
loop_
_entity_poly.entity_id
_entity_poly.type
_entity_poly.pdbx_seq_one_letter_code
_entity_poly.pdbx_strand_id
1 'polypeptide(L)'
;MFDDFFIRALVAGIGIAFIAGPLGCFVVWRRLSYFGDTLAHSALLGVTIAYSLEFNIAVSIFLISSVIALILIKLQKETNLPSDALLGLLAHSSLAVGLVVIGFLTFIRFDIMGLLFGDILAVNKKDLMTIWVGGALILLVLRLIWRSLFASTVNYELAQAEGLNPDRAKAVFTILLAALIAISIKLVGVLLITGMLIIPTAMARNLSDNPKKMVIFSIIGGLLAVLIGLFSSLEFNTPSGPSIIVAALALFIISLLKIKQTIKLKN
;
A
#
# COMPACT_ATOMS: atom_id res chain seq x y z
N MET A 1 12.02 -22.59 -14.26
CA MET A 1 10.70 -22.04 -13.91
C MET A 1 10.80 -20.56 -13.49
N PHE A 2 11.73 -20.15 -12.61
CA PHE A 2 11.92 -18.73 -12.23
C PHE A 2 12.88 -17.94 -13.13
N ASP A 3 13.22 -18.44 -14.28
CA ASP A 3 14.05 -17.72 -15.26
C ASP A 3 13.20 -16.91 -16.24
N ASP A 4 11.91 -17.20 -16.35
CA ASP A 4 10.94 -16.44 -17.10
C ASP A 4 10.55 -15.16 -16.34
N PHE A 5 10.71 -14.01 -16.99
CA PHE A 5 10.39 -12.68 -16.43
C PHE A 5 8.91 -12.56 -16.04
N PHE A 6 8.00 -13.14 -16.85
CA PHE A 6 6.58 -13.10 -16.60
C PHE A 6 6.18 -13.88 -15.35
N ILE A 7 6.76 -15.07 -15.14
CA ILE A 7 6.53 -15.86 -13.92
C ILE A 7 7.04 -15.10 -12.70
N ARG A 8 8.20 -14.45 -12.77
CA ARG A 8 8.72 -13.63 -11.66
C ARG A 8 7.77 -12.47 -11.34
N ALA A 9 7.28 -11.74 -12.36
CA ALA A 9 6.31 -10.67 -12.19
C ALA A 9 5.03 -11.17 -11.52
N LEU A 10 4.52 -12.31 -11.96
CA LEU A 10 3.31 -12.92 -11.42
C LEU A 10 3.49 -13.32 -9.94
N VAL A 11 4.60 -13.97 -9.59
CA VAL A 11 4.92 -14.36 -8.22
C VAL A 11 5.13 -13.14 -7.31
N ALA A 12 5.75 -12.06 -7.84
CA ALA A 12 5.89 -10.79 -7.12
C ALA A 12 4.52 -10.14 -6.86
N GLY A 13 3.68 -10.02 -7.89
CA GLY A 13 2.33 -9.46 -7.77
C GLY A 13 1.44 -10.23 -6.80
N ILE A 14 1.49 -11.56 -6.85
CA ILE A 14 0.81 -12.44 -5.88
C ILE A 14 1.29 -12.15 -4.46
N GLY A 15 2.61 -12.08 -4.24
CA GLY A 15 3.17 -11.76 -2.92
C GLY A 15 2.67 -10.42 -2.39
N ILE A 16 2.68 -9.40 -3.23
CA ILE A 16 2.18 -8.05 -2.88
C ILE A 16 0.67 -8.10 -2.57
N ALA A 17 -0.15 -8.81 -3.35
CA ALA A 17 -1.58 -8.92 -3.10
C ALA A 17 -1.88 -9.58 -1.74
N PHE A 18 -1.11 -10.62 -1.35
CA PHE A 18 -1.23 -11.26 -0.05
C PHE A 18 -0.94 -10.31 1.11
N ILE A 19 0.03 -9.41 0.96
CA ILE A 19 0.41 -8.47 2.00
C ILE A 19 -0.54 -7.27 2.01
N ALA A 20 -0.86 -6.73 0.84
CA ALA A 20 -1.70 -5.55 0.68
C ALA A 20 -3.15 -5.80 1.12
N GLY A 21 -3.70 -7.01 0.93
CA GLY A 21 -5.08 -7.34 1.31
C GLY A 21 -5.40 -7.07 2.78
N PRO A 22 -4.72 -7.73 3.74
CA PRO A 22 -4.95 -7.50 5.17
C PRO A 22 -4.64 -6.06 5.62
N LEU A 23 -3.55 -5.46 5.14
CA LEU A 23 -3.19 -4.08 5.45
C LEU A 23 -4.22 -3.09 4.88
N GLY A 24 -4.67 -3.30 3.66
CA GLY A 24 -5.70 -2.50 3.01
C GLY A 24 -7.03 -2.51 3.78
N CYS A 25 -7.41 -3.66 4.37
CA CYS A 25 -8.60 -3.72 5.22
C CYS A 25 -8.52 -2.71 6.38
N PHE A 26 -7.38 -2.62 7.06
CA PHE A 26 -7.19 -1.62 8.11
C PHE A 26 -7.12 -0.19 7.58
N VAL A 27 -6.54 0.02 6.39
CA VAL A 27 -6.55 1.33 5.72
C VAL A 27 -7.98 1.80 5.49
N VAL A 28 -8.85 0.92 4.95
CA VAL A 28 -10.26 1.25 4.69
C VAL A 28 -11.07 1.41 5.98
N TRP A 29 -10.92 0.51 6.96
CA TRP A 29 -11.65 0.60 8.24
C TRP A 29 -11.29 1.85 9.03
N ARG A 30 -10.05 2.30 8.97
CA ARG A 30 -9.56 3.49 9.68
C ARG A 30 -9.68 4.78 8.87
N ARG A 31 -10.26 4.73 7.67
CA ARG A 31 -10.41 5.87 6.76
C ARG A 31 -9.08 6.55 6.42
N LEU A 32 -8.04 5.75 6.20
CA LEU A 32 -6.69 6.20 5.87
C LEU A 32 -6.37 6.04 4.37
N SER A 33 -7.37 6.21 3.49
CA SER A 33 -7.20 5.93 2.06
C SER A 33 -6.08 6.77 1.41
N TYR A 34 -5.89 8.01 1.84
CA TYR A 34 -4.79 8.86 1.36
C TYR A 34 -3.43 8.54 1.98
N PHE A 35 -3.37 7.60 2.94
CA PHE A 35 -2.10 7.29 3.63
C PHE A 35 -1.08 6.64 2.66
N GLY A 36 -1.54 5.80 1.76
CA GLY A 36 -0.73 5.21 0.71
C GLY A 36 -0.05 6.30 -0.15
N ASP A 37 -0.83 7.26 -0.62
CA ASP A 37 -0.33 8.38 -1.44
C ASP A 37 0.64 9.28 -0.65
N THR A 38 0.35 9.56 0.62
CA THR A 38 1.25 10.33 1.49
C THR A 38 2.62 9.66 1.60
N LEU A 39 2.65 8.36 1.87
CA LEU A 39 3.90 7.60 1.95
C LEU A 39 4.59 7.47 0.60
N ALA A 40 3.84 7.34 -0.47
CA ALA A 40 4.34 7.28 -1.82
C ALA A 40 5.02 8.59 -2.26
N HIS A 41 4.43 9.75 -1.92
CA HIS A 41 5.08 11.05 -2.13
C HIS A 41 6.30 11.24 -1.22
N SER A 42 6.25 10.75 0.03
CA SER A 42 7.41 10.76 0.90
C SER A 42 8.55 9.85 0.41
N ALA A 43 8.20 8.80 -0.33
CA ALA A 43 9.20 7.92 -0.93
C ALA A 43 10.06 8.66 -1.98
N LEU A 44 9.51 9.65 -2.71
CA LEU A 44 10.31 10.49 -3.61
C LEU A 44 11.40 11.23 -2.82
N LEU A 45 11.07 11.82 -1.67
CA LEU A 45 12.06 12.41 -0.78
C LEU A 45 13.08 11.38 -0.30
N GLY A 46 12.62 10.16 0.04
CA GLY A 46 13.50 9.05 0.42
C GLY A 46 14.48 8.65 -0.68
N VAL A 47 14.02 8.56 -1.92
CA VAL A 47 14.87 8.27 -3.08
C VAL A 47 15.88 9.40 -3.31
N THR A 48 15.47 10.66 -3.21
CA THR A 48 16.35 11.82 -3.36
C THR A 48 17.47 11.80 -2.33
N ILE A 49 17.14 11.51 -1.07
CA ILE A 49 18.15 11.39 0.01
C ILE A 49 19.06 10.20 -0.23
N ALA A 50 18.56 9.06 -0.72
CA ALA A 50 19.36 7.90 -1.05
C ALA A 50 20.44 8.22 -2.09
N TYR A 51 20.07 8.93 -3.14
CA TYR A 51 21.02 9.36 -4.18
C TYR A 51 22.02 10.42 -3.66
N SER A 52 21.56 11.35 -2.81
CA SER A 52 22.41 12.40 -2.25
C SER A 52 23.48 11.84 -1.31
N LEU A 53 23.17 10.77 -0.56
CA LEU A 53 24.05 10.16 0.45
C LEU A 53 24.67 8.83 -0.01
N GLU A 54 24.47 8.43 -1.27
CA GLU A 54 24.90 7.12 -1.82
C GLU A 54 24.41 5.94 -0.97
N PHE A 55 23.19 6.03 -0.45
CA PHE A 55 22.60 5.06 0.46
C PHE A 55 21.65 4.10 -0.26
N ASN A 56 21.30 2.98 0.39
CA ASN A 56 20.37 2.01 -0.18
C ASN A 56 18.96 2.62 -0.32
N ILE A 57 18.40 2.62 -1.55
CA ILE A 57 17.14 3.27 -1.88
C ILE A 57 15.98 2.72 -1.03
N ALA A 58 15.83 1.40 -0.90
CA ALA A 58 14.73 0.80 -0.15
C ALA A 58 14.79 1.17 1.35
N VAL A 59 16.00 1.17 1.93
CA VAL A 59 16.20 1.56 3.33
C VAL A 59 15.90 3.04 3.53
N SER A 60 16.35 3.91 2.62
CA SER A 60 16.07 5.35 2.69
C SER A 60 14.58 5.65 2.59
N ILE A 61 13.88 5.01 1.63
CA ILE A 61 12.42 5.13 1.51
C ILE A 61 11.74 4.69 2.81
N PHE A 62 12.11 3.52 3.35
CA PHE A 62 11.55 3.01 4.59
C PHE A 62 11.73 3.98 5.76
N LEU A 63 12.94 4.52 5.93
CA LEU A 63 13.25 5.46 7.02
C LEU A 63 12.45 6.77 6.88
N ILE A 64 12.46 7.38 5.69
CA ILE A 64 11.74 8.65 5.46
C ILE A 64 10.24 8.44 5.59
N SER A 65 9.68 7.39 4.98
CA SER A 65 8.26 7.07 5.11
C SER A 65 7.86 6.79 6.56
N SER A 66 8.72 6.13 7.34
CA SER A 66 8.50 5.89 8.77
C SER A 66 8.53 7.19 9.57
N VAL A 67 9.44 8.12 9.28
CA VAL A 67 9.50 9.45 9.91
C VAL A 67 8.23 10.23 9.61
N ILE A 68 7.80 10.29 8.35
CA ILE A 68 6.54 10.95 7.96
C ILE A 68 5.32 10.32 8.66
N ALA A 69 5.29 8.99 8.76
CA ALA A 69 4.24 8.27 9.47
C ALA A 69 4.19 8.62 10.98
N LEU A 70 5.35 8.76 11.63
CA LEU A 70 5.44 9.18 13.02
C LEU A 70 5.06 10.65 13.21
N ILE A 71 5.46 11.53 12.28
CA ILE A 71 5.04 12.94 12.26
C ILE A 71 3.51 13.02 12.15
N LEU A 72 2.88 12.24 11.27
CA LEU A 72 1.42 12.18 11.16
C LEU A 72 0.77 11.85 12.51
N ILE A 73 1.26 10.81 13.20
CA ILE A 73 0.71 10.39 14.50
C ILE A 73 0.85 11.52 15.52
N LYS A 74 1.97 12.23 15.52
CA LYS A 74 2.20 13.36 16.40
C LYS A 74 1.24 14.51 16.08
N LEU A 75 1.13 14.91 14.82
CA LEU A 75 0.22 15.98 14.38
C LEU A 75 -1.25 15.66 14.70
N GLN A 76 -1.68 14.40 14.55
CA GLN A 76 -3.03 13.98 14.93
C GLN A 76 -3.34 14.11 16.41
N LYS A 77 -2.32 14.12 17.28
CA LYS A 77 -2.48 14.34 18.74
C LYS A 77 -2.40 15.82 19.12
N GLU A 78 -1.63 16.61 18.41
CA GLU A 78 -1.36 18.01 18.73
C GLU A 78 -2.28 19.00 18.02
N THR A 79 -2.99 18.56 16.97
CA THR A 79 -3.86 19.43 16.17
C THR A 79 -5.29 18.90 16.14
N ASN A 80 -6.25 19.81 15.94
CA ASN A 80 -7.67 19.46 15.72
C ASN A 80 -7.99 19.24 14.22
N LEU A 81 -6.97 19.09 13.37
CA LEU A 81 -7.18 18.90 11.94
C LEU A 81 -7.64 17.46 11.65
N PRO A 82 -8.57 17.25 10.70
CA PRO A 82 -8.96 15.92 10.29
C PRO A 82 -7.79 15.18 9.64
N SER A 83 -7.79 13.84 9.76
CA SER A 83 -6.66 13.00 9.31
C SER A 83 -6.35 13.14 7.83
N ASP A 84 -7.35 13.32 6.98
CA ASP A 84 -7.20 13.54 5.54
C ASP A 84 -6.52 14.86 5.20
N ALA A 85 -6.81 15.95 5.94
CA ALA A 85 -6.10 17.21 5.79
C ALA A 85 -4.61 17.09 6.17
N LEU A 86 -4.29 16.38 7.26
CA LEU A 86 -2.91 16.13 7.68
C LEU A 86 -2.17 15.23 6.68
N LEU A 87 -2.86 14.24 6.12
CA LEU A 87 -2.30 13.37 5.08
C LEU A 87 -1.98 14.17 3.82
N GLY A 88 -2.91 15.03 3.35
CA GLY A 88 -2.67 15.91 2.22
C GLY A 88 -1.52 16.88 2.46
N LEU A 89 -1.47 17.51 3.64
CA LEU A 89 -0.39 18.41 4.03
C LEU A 89 0.97 17.70 3.97
N LEU A 90 1.09 16.52 4.57
CA LEU A 90 2.35 15.76 4.58
C LEU A 90 2.72 15.25 3.19
N ALA A 91 1.74 14.81 2.38
CA ALA A 91 1.97 14.37 1.01
C ALA A 91 2.58 15.48 0.15
N HIS A 92 1.91 16.63 0.10
CA HIS A 92 2.37 17.75 -0.72
C HIS A 92 3.67 18.37 -0.20
N SER A 93 3.83 18.46 1.13
CA SER A 93 5.06 19.00 1.72
C SER A 93 6.26 18.10 1.45
N SER A 94 6.13 16.77 1.63
CA SER A 94 7.23 15.84 1.35
C SER A 94 7.59 15.80 -0.14
N LEU A 95 6.58 15.85 -1.02
CA LEU A 95 6.80 15.95 -2.47
C LEU A 95 7.55 17.24 -2.82
N ALA A 96 7.09 18.38 -2.31
CA ALA A 96 7.71 19.69 -2.58
C ALA A 96 9.17 19.73 -2.09
N VAL A 97 9.43 19.26 -0.87
CA VAL A 97 10.80 19.16 -0.33
C VAL A 97 11.65 18.23 -1.19
N GLY A 98 11.11 17.05 -1.59
CA GLY A 98 11.81 16.14 -2.48
C GLY A 98 12.20 16.77 -3.80
N LEU A 99 11.28 17.47 -4.46
CA LEU A 99 11.53 18.17 -5.73
C LEU A 99 12.54 19.32 -5.60
N VAL A 100 12.48 20.08 -4.50
CA VAL A 100 13.47 21.14 -4.23
C VAL A 100 14.87 20.54 -4.04
N VAL A 101 15.00 19.47 -3.27
CA VAL A 101 16.30 18.79 -3.06
C VAL A 101 16.82 18.21 -4.38
N ILE A 102 15.96 17.59 -5.21
CA ILE A 102 16.35 17.13 -6.56
C ILE A 102 16.89 18.30 -7.40
N GLY A 103 16.27 19.48 -7.32
CA GLY A 103 16.70 20.66 -8.05
C GLY A 103 18.15 21.10 -7.74
N PHE A 104 18.65 20.80 -6.54
CA PHE A 104 20.06 21.04 -6.18
C PHE A 104 21.01 19.93 -6.68
N LEU A 105 20.49 18.76 -7.04
CA LEU A 105 21.27 17.59 -7.49
C LEU A 105 21.36 17.56 -9.03
N THR A 106 22.01 18.56 -9.63
CA THR A 106 22.10 18.76 -11.08
C THR A 106 22.74 17.58 -11.85
N PHE A 107 23.41 16.69 -11.16
CA PHE A 107 24.12 15.54 -11.74
C PHE A 107 23.26 14.29 -11.88
N ILE A 108 22.04 14.26 -11.27
CA ILE A 108 21.21 13.05 -11.21
C ILE A 108 20.07 13.19 -12.21
N ARG A 109 20.05 12.32 -13.23
CA ARG A 109 18.86 12.13 -14.09
C ARG A 109 17.88 11.23 -13.37
N PHE A 110 16.80 11.82 -12.90
CA PHE A 110 15.77 11.12 -12.14
C PHE A 110 14.71 10.58 -13.09
N ASP A 111 14.50 9.27 -13.08
CA ASP A 111 13.38 8.66 -13.77
C ASP A 111 12.13 8.66 -12.88
N ILE A 112 11.40 9.79 -12.91
CA ILE A 112 10.15 9.96 -12.16
C ILE A 112 9.07 8.98 -12.69
N MET A 113 9.06 8.71 -14.00
CA MET A 113 8.09 7.78 -14.58
C MET A 113 8.33 6.35 -14.12
N GLY A 114 9.58 5.91 -14.06
CA GLY A 114 9.94 4.60 -13.49
C GLY A 114 9.54 4.47 -12.02
N LEU A 115 9.64 5.54 -11.23
CA LEU A 115 9.18 5.52 -9.84
C LEU A 115 7.64 5.46 -9.72
N LEU A 116 6.92 6.18 -10.57
CA LEU A 116 5.45 6.23 -10.53
C LEU A 116 4.81 4.91 -10.98
N PHE A 117 5.28 4.35 -12.09
CA PHE A 117 4.68 3.17 -12.69
C PHE A 117 5.36 1.87 -12.27
N GLY A 118 6.62 1.95 -11.80
CA GLY A 118 7.43 0.77 -11.53
C GLY A 118 7.68 -0.08 -12.79
N ASP A 119 8.39 -1.16 -12.61
CA ASP A 119 8.55 -2.20 -13.63
C ASP A 119 8.50 -3.58 -12.98
N ILE A 120 7.28 -4.11 -12.84
CA ILE A 120 7.08 -5.44 -12.26
C ILE A 120 7.67 -6.55 -13.15
N LEU A 121 7.90 -6.30 -14.44
CA LEU A 121 8.51 -7.27 -15.35
C LEU A 121 10.03 -7.35 -15.16
N ALA A 122 10.66 -6.29 -14.64
CA ALA A 122 12.09 -6.25 -14.32
C ALA A 122 12.48 -6.92 -12.99
N VAL A 123 11.52 -7.54 -12.29
CA VAL A 123 11.75 -8.22 -10.99
C VAL A 123 12.79 -9.32 -11.12
N ASN A 124 13.79 -9.29 -10.26
CA ASN A 124 14.82 -10.32 -10.15
C ASN A 124 14.58 -11.27 -8.97
N LYS A 125 15.40 -12.34 -8.85
CA LYS A 125 15.26 -13.35 -7.77
C LYS A 125 15.47 -12.75 -6.37
N LYS A 126 16.33 -11.74 -6.22
CA LYS A 126 16.56 -11.07 -4.92
C LYS A 126 15.34 -10.23 -4.52
N ASP A 127 14.72 -9.55 -5.49
CA ASP A 127 13.50 -8.79 -5.25
C ASP A 127 12.36 -9.70 -4.80
N LEU A 128 12.19 -10.88 -5.44
CA LEU A 128 11.22 -11.89 -4.98
C LEU A 128 11.45 -12.31 -3.54
N MET A 129 12.70 -12.60 -3.18
CA MET A 129 13.05 -12.96 -1.81
C MET A 129 12.70 -11.83 -0.83
N THR A 130 12.97 -10.58 -1.20
CA THR A 130 12.63 -9.40 -0.39
C THR A 130 11.13 -9.26 -0.19
N ILE A 131 10.31 -9.44 -1.25
CA ILE A 131 8.84 -9.40 -1.15
C ILE A 131 8.33 -10.50 -0.23
N TRP A 132 8.75 -11.75 -0.43
CA TRP A 132 8.20 -12.87 0.32
C TRP A 132 8.68 -12.91 1.77
N VAL A 133 9.98 -12.68 2.03
CA VAL A 133 10.53 -12.66 3.39
C VAL A 133 10.07 -11.40 4.13
N GLY A 134 10.20 -10.23 3.52
CA GLY A 134 9.73 -8.97 4.10
C GLY A 134 8.21 -8.97 4.30
N GLY A 135 7.46 -9.48 3.32
CA GLY A 135 6.02 -9.65 3.40
C GLY A 135 5.57 -10.60 4.51
N ALA A 136 6.24 -11.75 4.66
CA ALA A 136 5.97 -12.67 5.76
C ALA A 136 6.21 -12.02 7.11
N LEU A 137 7.28 -11.22 7.24
CA LEU A 137 7.59 -10.47 8.46
C LEU A 137 6.52 -9.40 8.75
N ILE A 138 6.09 -8.67 7.73
CA ILE A 138 4.99 -7.69 7.84
C ILE A 138 3.71 -8.36 8.33
N LEU A 139 3.32 -9.48 7.72
CA LEU A 139 2.11 -10.23 8.11
C LEU A 139 2.23 -10.83 9.50
N LEU A 140 3.41 -11.32 9.88
CA LEU A 140 3.67 -11.82 11.24
C LEU A 140 3.47 -10.71 12.28
N VAL A 141 4.08 -9.55 12.07
CA VAL A 141 3.94 -8.41 12.99
C VAL A 141 2.49 -7.91 13.01
N LEU A 142 1.82 -7.83 11.86
CA LEU A 142 0.40 -7.49 11.79
C LEU A 142 -0.46 -8.48 12.61
N ARG A 143 -0.16 -9.77 12.53
CA ARG A 143 -0.84 -10.81 13.32
C ARG A 143 -0.67 -10.59 14.81
N LEU A 144 0.53 -10.21 15.27
CA LEU A 144 0.81 -9.95 16.67
C LEU A 144 0.02 -8.75 17.22
N ILE A 145 -0.08 -7.68 16.42
CA ILE A 145 -0.82 -6.47 16.84
C ILE A 145 -2.31 -6.53 16.48
N TRP A 146 -2.79 -7.58 15.81
CA TRP A 146 -4.14 -7.67 15.23
C TRP A 146 -5.24 -7.33 16.23
N ARG A 147 -5.20 -7.95 17.42
CA ARG A 147 -6.22 -7.76 18.45
C ARG A 147 -6.29 -6.30 18.90
N SER A 148 -5.16 -5.70 19.24
CA SER A 148 -5.09 -4.31 19.70
C SER A 148 -5.49 -3.33 18.59
N LEU A 149 -5.01 -3.57 17.36
CA LEU A 149 -5.31 -2.75 16.20
C LEU A 149 -6.79 -2.81 15.82
N PHE A 150 -7.38 -4.02 15.81
CA PHE A 150 -8.80 -4.20 15.48
C PHE A 150 -9.71 -3.62 16.54
N ALA A 151 -9.48 -3.91 17.83
CA ALA A 151 -10.25 -3.36 18.93
C ALA A 151 -10.24 -1.83 18.91
N SER A 152 -9.06 -1.21 18.72
CA SER A 152 -8.93 0.25 18.63
C SER A 152 -9.57 0.86 17.37
N THR A 153 -9.82 0.06 16.34
CA THR A 153 -10.54 0.50 15.14
C THR A 153 -12.05 0.55 15.37
N VAL A 154 -12.56 -0.31 16.26
CA VAL A 154 -13.98 -0.34 16.65
C VAL A 154 -14.25 0.74 17.70
N ASN A 155 -13.51 0.74 18.80
CA ASN A 155 -13.62 1.74 19.85
C ASN A 155 -12.27 1.90 20.56
N TYR A 156 -11.70 3.11 20.49
CA TYR A 156 -10.39 3.41 21.06
C TYR A 156 -10.39 3.33 22.60
N GLU A 157 -11.40 3.94 23.24
CA GLU A 157 -11.49 4.01 24.71
C GLU A 157 -11.72 2.64 25.33
N LEU A 158 -12.59 1.83 24.71
CA LEU A 158 -12.85 0.47 25.16
C LEU A 158 -11.59 -0.41 25.04
N ALA A 159 -10.87 -0.30 23.93
CA ALA A 159 -9.61 -1.03 23.76
C ALA A 159 -8.57 -0.65 24.82
N GLN A 160 -8.53 0.61 25.21
CA GLN A 160 -7.64 1.10 26.26
C GLN A 160 -8.09 0.58 27.65
N ALA A 161 -9.40 0.57 27.92
CA ALA A 161 -9.97 0.05 29.16
C ALA A 161 -9.73 -1.46 29.33
N GLU A 162 -9.67 -2.22 28.21
CA GLU A 162 -9.28 -3.65 28.19
C GLU A 162 -7.76 -3.87 28.38
N GLY A 163 -6.97 -2.84 28.66
CA GLY A 163 -5.51 -2.94 28.85
C GLY A 163 -4.71 -3.11 27.56
N LEU A 164 -5.34 -2.94 26.38
CA LEU A 164 -4.63 -2.94 25.12
C LEU A 164 -3.90 -1.60 24.91
N ASN A 165 -2.90 -1.58 24.02
CA ASN A 165 -2.14 -0.38 23.67
C ASN A 165 -2.49 0.12 22.26
N PRO A 166 -3.59 0.90 22.08
CA PRO A 166 -4.03 1.39 20.78
C PRO A 166 -2.98 2.23 20.05
N ASP A 167 -2.27 3.09 20.78
CA ASP A 167 -1.25 3.98 20.21
C ASP A 167 -0.06 3.21 19.64
N ARG A 168 0.42 2.20 20.38
CA ARG A 168 1.49 1.33 19.90
C ARG A 168 1.05 0.54 18.66
N ALA A 169 -0.15 -0.03 18.70
CA ALA A 169 -0.68 -0.77 17.57
C ALA A 169 -0.81 0.11 16.32
N LYS A 170 -1.27 1.36 16.48
CA LYS A 170 -1.34 2.37 15.41
C LYS A 170 0.05 2.71 14.89
N ALA A 171 1.03 2.98 15.74
CA ALA A 171 2.39 3.30 15.33
C ALA A 171 3.04 2.14 14.58
N VAL A 172 2.94 0.91 15.08
CA VAL A 172 3.46 -0.28 14.39
C VAL A 172 2.77 -0.47 13.04
N PHE A 173 1.45 -0.32 12.97
CA PHE A 173 0.70 -0.45 11.71
C PHE A 173 1.16 0.56 10.65
N THR A 174 1.38 1.82 11.02
CA THR A 174 1.87 2.84 10.09
C THR A 174 3.29 2.54 9.60
N ILE A 175 4.15 1.98 10.46
CA ILE A 175 5.49 1.51 10.06
C ILE A 175 5.39 0.29 9.12
N LEU A 176 4.45 -0.64 9.35
CA LEU A 176 4.23 -1.77 8.44
C LEU A 176 3.79 -1.30 7.04
N LEU A 177 2.95 -0.26 6.94
CA LEU A 177 2.59 0.34 5.66
C LEU A 177 3.81 0.99 4.98
N ALA A 178 4.66 1.69 5.73
CA ALA A 178 5.91 2.24 5.21
C ALA A 178 6.85 1.14 4.70
N ALA A 179 6.94 0.01 5.43
CA ALA A 179 7.73 -1.15 5.02
C ALA A 179 7.19 -1.79 3.73
N LEU A 180 5.87 -1.96 3.62
CA LEU A 180 5.26 -2.47 2.39
C LEU A 180 5.59 -1.59 1.19
N ILE A 181 5.44 -0.26 1.33
CA ILE A 181 5.73 0.68 0.25
C ILE A 181 7.21 0.63 -0.13
N ALA A 182 8.12 0.62 0.85
CA ALA A 182 9.56 0.58 0.60
C ALA A 182 10.00 -0.69 -0.16
N ILE A 183 9.39 -1.84 0.16
CA ILE A 183 9.67 -3.11 -0.53
C ILE A 183 9.10 -3.09 -1.96
N SER A 184 7.92 -2.48 -2.14
CA SER A 184 7.14 -2.63 -3.37
C SER A 184 7.40 -1.54 -4.39
N ILE A 185 7.77 -0.32 -3.98
CA ILE A 185 7.77 0.88 -4.83
C ILE A 185 8.67 0.75 -6.06
N LYS A 186 9.84 0.15 -5.91
CA LYS A 186 10.79 -0.07 -7.00
C LYS A 186 10.22 -0.99 -8.09
N LEU A 187 9.38 -1.93 -7.68
CA LEU A 187 8.92 -3.03 -8.53
C LEU A 187 7.57 -2.73 -9.17
N VAL A 188 6.66 -2.18 -8.39
CA VAL A 188 5.27 -1.95 -8.82
C VAL A 188 4.92 -0.46 -8.94
N GLY A 189 5.81 0.40 -8.52
CA GLY A 189 5.60 1.85 -8.51
C GLY A 189 4.59 2.31 -7.47
N VAL A 190 4.55 3.63 -7.31
CA VAL A 190 3.65 4.33 -6.40
C VAL A 190 2.18 4.04 -6.71
N LEU A 191 1.81 4.14 -8.00
CA LEU A 191 0.42 4.02 -8.44
C LEU A 191 -0.14 2.63 -8.12
N LEU A 192 0.62 1.57 -8.43
CA LEU A 192 0.11 0.21 -8.28
C LEU A 192 -0.02 -0.17 -6.80
N ILE A 193 0.95 0.20 -5.94
CA ILE A 193 0.88 -0.20 -4.53
C ILE A 193 -0.26 0.49 -3.79
N THR A 194 -0.51 1.78 -4.06
CA THR A 194 -1.63 2.50 -3.44
C THR A 194 -2.97 1.96 -3.93
N GLY A 195 -3.09 1.71 -5.23
CA GLY A 195 -4.29 1.09 -5.81
C GLY A 195 -4.56 -0.32 -5.28
N MET A 196 -3.53 -1.15 -5.12
CA MET A 196 -3.65 -2.51 -4.58
C MET A 196 -4.04 -2.55 -3.09
N LEU A 197 -3.71 -1.53 -2.32
CA LEU A 197 -4.17 -1.39 -0.93
C LEU A 197 -5.67 -1.05 -0.84
N ILE A 198 -6.19 -0.25 -1.78
CA ILE A 198 -7.52 0.34 -1.67
C ILE A 198 -8.56 -0.42 -2.50
N ILE A 199 -8.31 -0.62 -3.81
CA ILE A 199 -9.36 -1.08 -4.74
C ILE A 199 -9.84 -2.51 -4.45
N PRO A 200 -8.96 -3.52 -4.29
CA PRO A 200 -9.39 -4.87 -3.94
C PRO A 200 -10.10 -4.93 -2.58
N THR A 201 -9.67 -4.08 -1.65
CA THR A 201 -10.28 -4.00 -0.32
C THR A 201 -11.66 -3.34 -0.35
N ALA A 202 -11.84 -2.29 -1.16
CA ALA A 202 -13.14 -1.66 -1.38
C ALA A 202 -14.12 -2.65 -2.05
N MET A 203 -13.66 -3.42 -3.04
CA MET A 203 -14.42 -4.54 -3.62
C MET A 203 -14.82 -5.56 -2.53
N ALA A 204 -13.86 -5.98 -1.71
CA ALA A 204 -14.10 -6.95 -0.64
C ALA A 204 -15.12 -6.46 0.38
N ARG A 205 -15.13 -5.15 0.70
CA ARG A 205 -16.12 -4.53 1.57
C ARG A 205 -17.53 -4.66 1.03
N ASN A 206 -17.72 -4.54 -0.28
CA ASN A 206 -19.01 -4.71 -0.93
C ASN A 206 -19.53 -6.16 -0.88
N LEU A 207 -18.63 -7.13 -0.78
CA LEU A 207 -18.94 -8.55 -0.85
C LEU A 207 -18.97 -9.24 0.52
N SER A 208 -18.55 -8.55 1.60
CA SER A 208 -18.35 -9.17 2.92
C SER A 208 -19.27 -8.61 4.00
N ASP A 209 -19.76 -9.53 4.85
CA ASP A 209 -20.60 -9.21 6.01
C ASP A 209 -19.79 -9.18 7.32
N ASN A 210 -18.53 -9.65 7.30
CA ASN A 210 -17.68 -9.70 8.48
C ASN A 210 -16.20 -9.45 8.14
N PRO A 211 -15.39 -9.02 9.14
CA PRO A 211 -13.99 -8.66 8.92
C PRO A 211 -13.12 -9.78 8.34
N LYS A 212 -13.34 -11.03 8.75
CA LYS A 212 -12.56 -12.17 8.24
C LYS A 212 -12.82 -12.41 6.76
N LYS A 213 -14.09 -12.39 6.33
CA LYS A 213 -14.44 -12.51 4.90
C LYS A 213 -13.87 -11.34 4.10
N MET A 214 -13.88 -10.13 4.65
CA MET A 214 -13.33 -8.95 3.98
C MET A 214 -11.84 -9.13 3.69
N VAL A 215 -11.05 -9.63 4.64
CA VAL A 215 -9.62 -9.91 4.40
C VAL A 215 -9.43 -10.96 3.31
N ILE A 216 -10.18 -12.05 3.36
CA ILE A 216 -10.09 -13.14 2.36
C ILE A 216 -10.46 -12.61 0.97
N PHE A 217 -11.57 -11.89 0.84
CA PHE A 217 -12.01 -11.35 -0.44
C PHE A 217 -11.07 -10.24 -0.96
N SER A 218 -10.43 -9.48 -0.07
CA SER A 218 -9.42 -8.50 -0.47
C SER A 218 -8.19 -9.18 -1.07
N ILE A 219 -7.72 -10.26 -0.46
CA ILE A 219 -6.60 -11.05 -1.01
C ILE A 219 -7.02 -11.66 -2.36
N ILE A 220 -8.17 -12.32 -2.44
CA ILE A 220 -8.66 -12.93 -3.70
C ILE A 220 -8.81 -11.88 -4.78
N GLY A 221 -9.39 -10.72 -4.47
CA GLY A 221 -9.53 -9.62 -5.43
C GLY A 221 -8.21 -9.08 -5.91
N GLY A 222 -7.23 -8.94 -5.01
CA GLY A 222 -5.87 -8.55 -5.37
C GLY A 222 -5.19 -9.58 -6.27
N LEU A 223 -5.32 -10.88 -5.96
CA LEU A 223 -4.79 -11.98 -6.79
C LEU A 223 -5.41 -11.98 -8.19
N LEU A 224 -6.73 -11.87 -8.27
CA LEU A 224 -7.43 -11.81 -9.56
C LEU A 224 -7.03 -10.57 -10.37
N ALA A 225 -6.88 -9.41 -9.72
CA ALA A 225 -6.43 -8.20 -10.38
C ALA A 225 -5.02 -8.36 -10.97
N VAL A 226 -4.09 -8.97 -10.24
CA VAL A 226 -2.73 -9.26 -10.73
C VAL A 226 -2.78 -10.22 -11.91
N LEU A 227 -3.52 -11.33 -11.80
CA LEU A 227 -3.64 -12.31 -12.88
C LEU A 227 -4.22 -11.67 -14.14
N ILE A 228 -5.41 -11.09 -14.05
CA ILE A 228 -6.11 -10.48 -15.19
C ILE A 228 -5.27 -9.34 -15.77
N GLY A 229 -4.71 -8.47 -14.91
CA GLY A 229 -3.94 -7.32 -15.34
C GLY A 229 -2.65 -7.68 -16.05
N LEU A 230 -1.87 -8.66 -15.55
CA LEU A 230 -0.63 -9.09 -16.20
C LEU A 230 -0.90 -9.81 -17.52
N PHE A 231 -1.90 -10.70 -17.57
CA PHE A 231 -2.26 -11.35 -18.84
C PHE A 231 -2.80 -10.36 -19.87
N SER A 232 -3.64 -9.40 -19.45
CA SER A 232 -4.11 -8.33 -20.35
C SER A 232 -2.96 -7.44 -20.82
N SER A 233 -2.00 -7.12 -19.95
CA SER A 233 -0.81 -6.35 -20.30
C SER A 233 0.01 -7.05 -21.37
N LEU A 234 0.17 -8.37 -21.27
CA LEU A 234 0.90 -9.18 -22.23
C LEU A 234 0.19 -9.21 -23.59
N GLU A 235 -1.12 -9.42 -23.60
CA GLU A 235 -1.92 -9.55 -24.83
C GLU A 235 -2.04 -8.21 -25.57
N PHE A 236 -2.28 -7.11 -24.83
CA PHE A 236 -2.52 -5.79 -25.42
C PHE A 236 -1.28 -4.88 -25.48
N ASN A 237 -0.10 -5.37 -25.08
CA ASN A 237 1.15 -4.60 -25.00
C ASN A 237 0.98 -3.27 -24.20
N THR A 238 0.28 -3.33 -23.06
CA THR A 238 0.02 -2.17 -22.20
C THR A 238 0.92 -2.19 -20.97
N PRO A 239 1.17 -1.03 -20.31
CA PRO A 239 1.95 -0.99 -19.08
C PRO A 239 1.34 -1.89 -17.98
N SER A 240 2.13 -2.78 -17.38
CA SER A 240 1.68 -3.82 -16.46
C SER A 240 1.04 -3.26 -15.18
N GLY A 241 1.64 -2.24 -14.56
CA GLY A 241 1.10 -1.59 -13.37
C GLY A 241 -0.31 -1.03 -13.56
N PRO A 242 -0.50 -0.09 -14.50
CA PRO A 242 -1.83 0.41 -14.84
C PRO A 242 -2.84 -0.66 -15.23
N SER A 243 -2.44 -1.71 -15.96
CA SER A 243 -3.32 -2.81 -16.37
C SER A 243 -3.87 -3.58 -15.16
N ILE A 244 -3.04 -3.82 -14.12
CA ILE A 244 -3.47 -4.45 -12.87
C ILE A 244 -4.50 -3.56 -12.14
N ILE A 245 -4.29 -2.24 -12.12
CA ILE A 245 -5.23 -1.30 -11.50
C ILE A 245 -6.57 -1.26 -12.25
N VAL A 246 -6.54 -1.26 -13.58
CA VAL A 246 -7.76 -1.32 -14.40
C VAL A 246 -8.51 -2.63 -14.15
N ALA A 247 -7.82 -3.76 -14.05
CA ALA A 247 -8.42 -5.04 -13.69
C ALA A 247 -9.06 -5.00 -12.28
N ALA A 248 -8.36 -4.42 -11.30
CA ALA A 248 -8.90 -4.24 -9.95
C ALA A 248 -10.15 -3.36 -9.95
N LEU A 249 -10.15 -2.25 -10.71
CA LEU A 249 -11.30 -1.37 -10.89
C LEU A 249 -12.48 -2.11 -11.52
N ALA A 250 -12.26 -2.91 -12.55
CA ALA A 250 -13.31 -3.71 -13.18
C ALA A 250 -13.95 -4.69 -12.19
N LEU A 251 -13.14 -5.39 -11.37
CA LEU A 251 -13.62 -6.25 -10.30
C LEU A 251 -14.44 -5.49 -9.25
N PHE A 252 -13.99 -4.29 -8.88
CA PHE A 252 -14.74 -3.41 -7.98
C PHE A 252 -16.11 -3.02 -8.56
N ILE A 253 -16.16 -2.59 -9.83
CA ILE A 253 -17.42 -2.23 -10.51
C ILE A 253 -18.37 -3.44 -10.55
N ILE A 254 -17.88 -4.62 -10.87
CA ILE A 254 -18.67 -5.86 -10.84
C ILE A 254 -19.25 -6.12 -9.44
N SER A 255 -18.48 -5.85 -8.38
CA SER A 255 -18.94 -6.03 -7.00
C SER A 255 -20.13 -5.13 -6.64
N LEU A 256 -20.27 -3.95 -7.26
CA LEU A 256 -21.40 -3.03 -7.05
C LEU A 256 -22.73 -3.60 -7.57
N LEU A 257 -22.68 -4.42 -8.62
CA LEU A 257 -23.90 -5.05 -9.18
C LEU A 257 -24.56 -5.98 -8.16
N LYS A 258 -23.78 -6.66 -7.33
CA LYS A 258 -24.27 -7.55 -6.28
C LYS A 258 -25.01 -6.78 -5.17
N ILE A 259 -24.55 -5.59 -4.81
CA ILE A 259 -25.20 -4.74 -3.80
C ILE A 259 -26.59 -4.33 -4.28
N LYS A 260 -26.72 -3.93 -5.56
CA LYS A 260 -28.02 -3.56 -6.15
C LYS A 260 -29.05 -4.70 -6.11
N GLN A 261 -28.62 -5.94 -6.31
CA GLN A 261 -29.51 -7.10 -6.23
C GLN A 261 -29.97 -7.37 -4.80
N THR A 262 -29.07 -7.25 -3.81
CA THR A 262 -29.40 -7.49 -2.39
C THR A 262 -30.37 -6.43 -1.84
N ILE A 263 -30.26 -5.17 -2.28
CA ILE A 263 -31.19 -4.10 -1.90
C ILE A 263 -32.57 -4.32 -2.55
N LYS A 264 -32.63 -4.76 -3.82
CA LYS A 264 -33.89 -5.06 -4.51
C LYS A 264 -34.67 -6.25 -3.92
N LEU A 265 -33.98 -7.18 -3.26
CA LEU A 265 -34.61 -8.35 -2.62
C LEU A 265 -35.08 -8.07 -1.19
N LYS A 266 -34.68 -6.93 -0.60
CA LYS A 266 -35.09 -6.51 0.76
C LYS A 266 -36.23 -5.48 0.77
N ASN A 267 -36.55 -4.89 -0.38
CA ASN A 267 -37.72 -4.02 -0.59
C ASN A 267 -38.81 -4.78 -1.36
#